data_2271a0a43592df0a4f75dcf354a4e9c3
#
_entry.id   2271a0a43592df0a4f75dcf354a4e9c3
#
_cell.length_a   1.000
_cell.length_b   1.000
_cell.length_c   1.000
_cell.angle_alpha   90.00
_cell.angle_beta   90.00
_cell.angle_gamma   90.00
#
_symmetry.space_group_name_H-M   'P 1'
#
loop_
_entity.id
_entity.type
_entity.pdbx_description
1 polymer ?
#
loop_
_entity_poly.entity_id
_entity_poly.type
_entity_poly.pdbx_seq_one_letter_code
_entity_poly.pdbx_strand_id
1 'polypeptide(L)'
;MFPESFTFSIADWVNGWVDALVTHYGDVFRHISDTLLWAIVNLEGLLRMAPWWLMLAIVGGIAWHATRKLLTTAVIVGLLFLVGAVGLWDKLMQTLALMLVATLISVLIGIPLGILSARSNRLRSVLMPLLDIMQTMPSFVYLIPVLMLFGLGKVPAIFATAVSYTHLRAHETKANL
;
A
#
# COMPACT_ATOMS: atom_id res chain seq x y z
N MET A 1 -3.05 -28.03 -34.42
CA MET A 1 -3.46 -26.67 -34.05
C MET A 1 -4.86 -26.79 -33.44
N PHE A 2 -5.11 -26.12 -32.31
CA PHE A 2 -6.45 -26.12 -31.71
C PHE A 2 -7.37 -25.22 -32.55
N PRO A 3 -8.62 -25.64 -32.85
CA PRO A 3 -9.50 -24.85 -33.70
C PRO A 3 -9.83 -23.49 -33.06
N GLU A 4 -9.69 -22.42 -33.84
CA GLU A 4 -9.95 -21.04 -33.37
C GLU A 4 -11.40 -20.81 -32.93
N SER A 5 -12.35 -21.60 -33.45
CA SER A 5 -13.76 -21.56 -33.07
C SER A 5 -14.04 -21.96 -31.61
N PHE A 6 -13.07 -22.58 -30.92
CA PHE A 6 -13.16 -22.96 -29.51
C PHE A 6 -12.27 -22.12 -28.60
N THR A 7 -11.57 -21.10 -29.13
CA THR A 7 -10.77 -20.19 -28.32
C THR A 7 -11.67 -19.13 -27.68
N PHE A 8 -11.82 -19.19 -26.39
CA PHE A 8 -12.51 -18.17 -25.60
C PHE A 8 -11.49 -17.20 -25.04
N SER A 9 -11.55 -15.94 -25.49
CA SER A 9 -10.68 -14.88 -24.97
C SER A 9 -11.24 -14.32 -23.67
N ILE A 10 -10.70 -14.82 -22.54
CA ILE A 10 -11.00 -14.26 -21.22
C ILE A 10 -10.55 -12.80 -21.15
N ALA A 11 -9.49 -12.44 -21.86
CA ALA A 11 -8.92 -11.09 -21.87
C ALA A 11 -9.93 -10.06 -22.42
N ASP A 12 -10.64 -10.37 -23.51
CA ASP A 12 -11.61 -9.44 -24.11
C ASP A 12 -12.79 -9.18 -23.17
N TRP A 13 -13.22 -10.22 -22.47
CA TRP A 13 -14.29 -10.11 -21.48
C TRP A 13 -13.87 -9.25 -20.27
N VAL A 14 -12.68 -9.50 -19.73
CA VAL A 14 -12.12 -8.70 -18.61
C VAL A 14 -11.89 -7.26 -19.03
N ASN A 15 -11.32 -7.03 -20.21
CA ASN A 15 -11.10 -5.68 -20.74
C ASN A 15 -12.44 -4.93 -20.93
N GLY A 16 -13.46 -5.59 -21.48
CA GLY A 16 -14.78 -4.99 -21.63
C GLY A 16 -15.42 -4.57 -20.29
N TRP A 17 -15.22 -5.36 -19.24
CA TRP A 17 -15.65 -5.01 -17.88
C TRP A 17 -14.89 -3.82 -17.32
N VAL A 18 -13.57 -3.78 -17.48
CA VAL A 18 -12.73 -2.67 -17.03
C VAL A 18 -13.08 -1.39 -17.79
N ASP A 19 -13.24 -1.46 -19.09
CA ASP A 19 -13.62 -0.31 -19.92
C ASP A 19 -15.01 0.23 -19.54
N ALA A 20 -15.97 -0.64 -19.26
CA ALA A 20 -17.29 -0.23 -18.76
C ALA A 20 -17.20 0.47 -17.39
N LEU A 21 -16.36 -0.05 -16.48
CA LEU A 21 -16.11 0.57 -15.18
C LEU A 21 -15.45 1.93 -15.33
N VAL A 22 -14.41 2.05 -16.17
CA VAL A 22 -13.70 3.31 -16.41
C VAL A 22 -14.63 4.33 -17.06
N THR A 23 -15.46 3.92 -18.01
CA THR A 23 -16.39 4.82 -18.69
C THR A 23 -17.50 5.32 -17.77
N HIS A 24 -18.02 4.46 -16.88
CA HIS A 24 -19.16 4.80 -16.03
C HIS A 24 -18.75 5.51 -14.71
N TYR A 25 -17.60 5.11 -14.16
CA TYR A 25 -17.13 5.58 -12.86
C TYR A 25 -15.78 6.32 -12.92
N GLY A 26 -15.32 6.71 -14.12
CA GLY A 26 -14.02 7.34 -14.32
C GLY A 26 -13.84 8.62 -13.48
N ASP A 27 -14.90 9.42 -13.33
CA ASP A 27 -14.86 10.64 -12.51
C ASP A 27 -14.68 10.30 -11.03
N VAL A 28 -15.31 9.24 -10.52
CA VAL A 28 -15.15 8.78 -9.14
C VAL A 28 -13.71 8.32 -8.90
N PHE A 29 -13.15 7.51 -9.81
CA PHE A 29 -11.76 7.07 -9.73
C PHE A 29 -10.79 8.25 -9.79
N ARG A 30 -11.07 9.24 -10.63
CA ARG A 30 -10.26 10.47 -10.72
C ARG A 30 -10.30 11.25 -9.41
N HIS A 31 -11.47 11.47 -8.82
CA HIS A 31 -11.60 12.16 -7.52
C HIS A 31 -10.85 11.43 -6.39
N ILE A 32 -10.95 10.10 -6.34
CA ILE A 32 -10.18 9.30 -5.38
C ILE A 32 -8.67 9.49 -5.64
N SER A 33 -8.25 9.40 -6.89
CA SER A 33 -6.86 9.60 -7.30
C SER A 33 -6.33 10.97 -6.86
N ASP A 34 -7.07 12.02 -7.17
CA ASP A 34 -6.69 13.41 -6.86
C ASP A 34 -6.60 13.63 -5.34
N THR A 35 -7.53 13.07 -4.57
CA THR A 35 -7.51 13.15 -3.11
C THR A 35 -6.28 12.44 -2.52
N LEU A 36 -5.98 11.25 -3.02
CA LEU A 36 -4.80 10.49 -2.59
C LEU A 36 -3.50 11.19 -2.98
N LEU A 37 -3.41 11.69 -4.22
CA LEU A 37 -2.26 12.46 -4.69
C LEU A 37 -2.07 13.72 -3.85
N TRP A 38 -3.15 14.45 -3.56
CA TRP A 38 -3.11 15.63 -2.68
C TRP A 38 -2.54 15.26 -1.30
N ALA A 39 -3.02 14.19 -0.68
CA ALA A 39 -2.54 13.74 0.62
C ALA A 39 -1.04 13.39 0.60
N ILE A 40 -0.59 12.66 -0.44
CA ILE A 40 0.83 12.28 -0.57
C ILE A 40 1.70 13.51 -0.79
N VAL A 41 1.31 14.40 -1.72
CA VAL A 41 2.12 15.57 -2.08
C VAL A 41 2.25 16.51 -0.89
N ASN A 42 1.16 16.75 -0.14
CA ASN A 42 1.22 17.58 1.07
C ASN A 42 2.08 16.93 2.16
N LEU A 43 1.94 15.62 2.38
CA LEU A 43 2.76 14.92 3.37
C LEU A 43 4.22 14.88 2.97
N GLU A 44 4.52 14.63 1.69
CA GLU A 44 5.88 14.71 1.14
C GLU A 44 6.47 16.11 1.33
N GLY A 45 5.68 17.16 1.02
CA GLY A 45 6.09 18.54 1.24
C GLY A 45 6.42 18.83 2.71
N LEU A 46 5.57 18.36 3.63
CA LEU A 46 5.80 18.48 5.07
C LEU A 46 7.10 17.76 5.52
N LEU A 47 7.31 16.53 5.04
CA LEU A 47 8.51 15.77 5.37
C LEU A 47 9.78 16.41 4.81
N ARG A 48 9.71 17.03 3.63
CA ARG A 48 10.84 17.75 3.02
C ARG A 48 11.16 19.09 3.71
N MET A 49 10.17 19.72 4.36
CA MET A 49 10.41 20.91 5.18
C MET A 49 11.22 20.60 6.45
N ALA A 50 11.14 19.36 6.93
CA ALA A 50 11.89 18.95 8.10
C ALA A 50 13.39 18.90 7.79
N PRO A 51 14.25 19.56 8.59
CA PRO A 51 15.69 19.48 8.40
C PRO A 51 16.18 18.04 8.57
N TRP A 52 17.15 17.64 7.77
CA TRP A 52 17.68 16.27 7.75
C TRP A 52 18.13 15.75 9.13
N TRP A 53 18.75 16.62 9.92
CA TRP A 53 19.20 16.27 11.29
C TRP A 53 18.04 15.96 12.24
N LEU A 54 16.88 16.62 12.06
CA LEU A 54 15.67 16.34 12.84
C LEU A 54 15.15 14.94 12.56
N MET A 55 15.12 14.54 11.27
CA MET A 55 14.71 13.18 10.88
C MET A 55 15.66 12.12 11.47
N LEU A 56 16.97 12.36 11.45
CA LEU A 56 17.95 11.48 12.09
C LEU A 56 17.71 11.40 13.61
N ALA A 57 17.41 12.52 14.26
CA ALA A 57 17.14 12.56 15.69
C ALA A 57 15.85 11.80 16.06
N ILE A 58 14.77 11.96 15.26
CA ILE A 58 13.51 11.24 15.48
C ILE A 58 13.72 9.74 15.32
N VAL A 59 14.34 9.31 14.21
CA VAL A 59 14.59 7.88 13.97
C VAL A 59 15.53 7.30 15.00
N GLY A 60 16.57 8.03 15.37
CA GLY A 60 17.50 7.64 16.43
C GLY A 60 16.82 7.51 17.78
N GLY A 61 15.95 8.46 18.15
CA GLY A 61 15.16 8.41 19.37
C GLY A 61 14.22 7.20 19.43
N ILE A 62 13.50 6.93 18.34
CA ILE A 62 12.63 5.76 18.22
C ILE A 62 13.45 4.46 18.33
N ALA A 63 14.56 4.37 17.58
CA ALA A 63 15.43 3.21 17.60
C ALA A 63 16.03 2.95 18.97
N TRP A 64 16.46 4.00 19.66
CA TRP A 64 16.96 3.92 21.03
C TRP A 64 15.89 3.47 22.01
N HIS A 65 14.70 4.03 21.93
CA HIS A 65 13.59 3.66 22.80
C HIS A 65 13.17 2.19 22.61
N ALA A 66 13.15 1.72 21.36
CA ALA A 66 12.74 0.37 21.00
C ALA A 66 13.80 -0.69 21.34
N THR A 67 15.08 -0.41 21.05
CA THR A 67 16.14 -1.43 21.15
C THR A 67 16.93 -1.37 22.45
N ARG A 68 17.01 -0.18 23.07
CA ARG A 68 17.86 0.12 24.25
C ARG A 68 19.34 -0.24 24.03
N LYS A 69 19.79 -0.40 22.78
CA LYS A 69 21.15 -0.76 22.40
C LYS A 69 21.78 0.35 21.57
N LEU A 70 22.85 0.95 22.09
CA LEU A 70 23.56 2.06 21.43
C LEU A 70 24.09 1.66 20.06
N LEU A 71 24.69 0.47 19.95
CA LEU A 71 25.24 -0.04 18.68
C LEU A 71 24.17 -0.14 17.59
N THR A 72 23.01 -0.73 17.92
CA THR A 72 21.90 -0.88 16.97
C THR A 72 21.36 0.48 16.51
N THR A 73 21.20 1.42 17.47
CA THR A 73 20.77 2.78 17.17
C THR A 73 21.78 3.48 16.27
N ALA A 74 23.09 3.39 16.59
CA ALA A 74 24.13 4.00 15.78
C ALA A 74 24.17 3.43 14.35
N VAL A 75 23.98 2.13 14.19
CA VAL A 75 23.90 1.49 12.85
C VAL A 75 22.69 2.01 12.07
N ILE A 76 21.50 2.07 12.68
CA ILE A 76 20.29 2.55 12.01
C ILE A 76 20.45 4.02 11.57
N VAL A 77 20.94 4.88 12.47
CA VAL A 77 21.18 6.29 12.16
C VAL A 77 22.27 6.46 11.10
N GLY A 78 23.35 5.66 11.19
CA GLY A 78 24.44 5.66 10.22
C GLY A 78 23.99 5.22 8.81
N LEU A 79 23.16 4.19 8.72
CA LEU A 79 22.57 3.76 7.46
C LEU A 79 21.64 4.84 6.86
N LEU A 80 20.82 5.48 7.70
CA LEU A 80 19.95 6.57 7.27
C LEU A 80 20.77 7.78 6.78
N PHE A 81 21.83 8.12 7.47
CA PHE A 81 22.77 9.15 7.04
C PHE A 81 23.44 8.80 5.70
N LEU A 82 23.82 7.54 5.52
CA LEU A 82 24.41 7.03 4.27
C LEU A 82 23.44 7.21 3.09
N VAL A 83 22.14 6.94 3.27
CA VAL A 83 21.11 7.18 2.23
C VAL A 83 21.10 8.66 1.82
N GLY A 84 21.21 9.57 2.78
CA GLY A 84 21.34 11.00 2.51
C GLY A 84 22.63 11.34 1.78
N ALA A 85 23.78 10.78 2.22
CA ALA A 85 25.09 11.02 1.62
C ALA A 85 25.19 10.55 0.15
N VAL A 86 24.46 9.49 -0.21
CA VAL A 86 24.35 9.00 -1.61
C VAL A 86 23.39 9.84 -2.47
N GLY A 87 22.71 10.85 -1.89
CA GLY A 87 21.78 11.73 -2.63
C GLY A 87 20.38 11.16 -2.81
N LEU A 88 20.02 10.11 -2.08
CA LEU A 88 18.70 9.47 -2.18
C LEU A 88 17.68 10.04 -1.17
N TRP A 89 18.00 11.16 -0.51
CA TRP A 89 17.14 11.76 0.51
C TRP A 89 15.73 12.09 0.02
N ASP A 90 15.61 12.70 -1.14
CA ASP A 90 14.31 13.02 -1.74
C ASP A 90 13.46 11.78 -2.03
N LYS A 91 14.09 10.72 -2.51
CA LYS A 91 13.42 9.45 -2.76
C LYS A 91 12.96 8.77 -1.46
N LEU A 92 13.77 8.90 -0.42
CA LEU A 92 13.41 8.44 0.92
C LEU A 92 12.16 9.15 1.45
N MET A 93 12.10 10.49 1.34
CA MET A 93 10.93 11.27 1.78
C MET A 93 9.67 10.91 0.98
N GLN A 94 9.80 10.75 -0.34
CA GLN A 94 8.70 10.27 -1.20
C GLN A 94 8.18 8.91 -0.76
N THR A 95 9.08 7.96 -0.53
CA THR A 95 8.73 6.60 -0.10
C THR A 95 8.08 6.61 1.28
N LEU A 96 8.61 7.41 2.21
CA LEU A 96 8.06 7.55 3.54
C LEU A 96 6.64 8.14 3.51
N ALA A 97 6.40 9.19 2.73
CA ALA A 97 5.07 9.76 2.54
C ALA A 97 4.07 8.72 2.00
N LEU A 98 4.47 7.99 0.96
CA LEU A 98 3.66 6.95 0.35
C LEU A 98 3.32 5.84 1.37
N MET A 99 4.32 5.36 2.11
CA MET A 99 4.14 4.33 3.14
C MET A 99 3.21 4.78 4.27
N LEU A 100 3.33 6.02 4.73
CA LEU A 100 2.46 6.57 5.77
C LEU A 100 1.01 6.66 5.31
N VAL A 101 0.77 7.15 4.09
CA VAL A 101 -0.59 7.22 3.52
C VAL A 101 -1.16 5.81 3.31
N ALA A 102 -0.38 4.89 2.74
CA ALA A 102 -0.81 3.51 2.53
C ALA A 102 -1.14 2.81 3.87
N THR A 103 -0.31 3.01 4.89
CA THR A 103 -0.54 2.44 6.23
C THR A 103 -1.81 3.02 6.87
N LEU A 104 -2.03 4.33 6.74
CA LEU A 104 -3.23 4.98 7.25
C LEU A 104 -4.49 4.41 6.60
N ILE A 105 -4.50 4.26 5.28
CA ILE A 105 -5.61 3.66 4.53
C ILE A 105 -5.83 2.21 4.98
N SER A 106 -4.75 1.42 5.10
CA SER A 106 -4.82 0.03 5.55
C SER A 106 -5.42 -0.09 6.94
N VAL A 107 -5.07 0.80 7.86
CA VAL A 107 -5.61 0.83 9.22
C VAL A 107 -7.07 1.25 9.22
N LEU A 108 -7.43 2.30 8.47
CA LEU A 108 -8.80 2.82 8.38
C LEU A 108 -9.77 1.80 7.78
N ILE A 109 -9.33 0.99 6.83
CA ILE A 109 -10.14 -0.05 6.21
C ILE A 109 -10.04 -1.37 6.99
N GLY A 110 -8.83 -1.77 7.36
CA GLY A 110 -8.54 -3.07 7.95
C GLY A 110 -9.15 -3.24 9.35
N ILE A 111 -9.09 -2.20 10.21
CA ILE A 111 -9.65 -2.29 11.55
C ILE A 111 -11.18 -2.48 11.53
N PRO A 112 -11.98 -1.65 10.81
CA PRO A 112 -13.42 -1.86 10.74
C PRO A 112 -13.79 -3.21 10.12
N LEU A 113 -13.12 -3.62 9.04
CA LEU A 113 -13.36 -4.90 8.40
C LEU A 113 -13.02 -6.07 9.34
N GLY A 114 -11.93 -5.97 10.10
CA GLY A 114 -11.54 -6.96 11.10
C GLY A 114 -12.59 -7.11 12.21
N ILE A 115 -13.08 -5.98 12.76
CA ILE A 115 -14.13 -5.98 13.78
C ILE A 115 -15.44 -6.56 13.23
N LEU A 116 -15.84 -6.16 12.02
CA LEU A 116 -17.06 -6.67 11.39
C LEU A 116 -16.94 -8.18 11.10
N SER A 117 -15.78 -8.63 10.65
CA SER A 117 -15.49 -10.05 10.41
C SER A 117 -15.51 -10.88 11.71
N ALA A 118 -15.04 -10.30 12.82
CA ALA A 118 -15.12 -10.95 14.13
C ALA A 118 -16.57 -11.10 14.66
N ARG A 119 -17.45 -10.15 14.27
CA ARG A 119 -18.86 -10.14 14.70
C ARG A 119 -19.79 -10.95 13.80
N SER A 120 -19.40 -11.24 12.56
CA SER A 120 -20.26 -11.87 11.56
C SER A 120 -19.58 -13.08 10.92
N ASN A 121 -20.04 -14.29 11.24
CA ASN A 121 -19.54 -15.52 10.63
C ASN A 121 -19.77 -15.53 9.09
N ARG A 122 -20.86 -14.90 8.61
CA ARG A 122 -21.13 -14.80 7.16
C ARG A 122 -20.10 -13.93 6.46
N LEU A 123 -19.77 -12.78 7.04
CA LEU A 123 -18.73 -11.89 6.48
C LEU A 123 -17.36 -12.57 6.54
N ARG A 124 -17.05 -13.24 7.65
CA ARG A 124 -15.80 -13.98 7.82
C ARG A 124 -15.63 -15.08 6.78
N SER A 125 -16.67 -15.87 6.50
CA SER A 125 -16.60 -16.97 5.52
C SER A 125 -16.38 -16.50 4.08
N VAL A 126 -16.71 -15.25 3.75
CA VAL A 126 -16.45 -14.64 2.44
C VAL A 126 -15.10 -13.92 2.44
N LEU A 127 -14.81 -13.17 3.50
CA LEU A 127 -13.63 -12.32 3.55
C LEU A 127 -12.33 -13.14 3.68
N MET A 128 -12.34 -14.24 4.46
CA MET A 128 -11.13 -15.06 4.66
C MET A 128 -10.61 -15.69 3.37
N PRO A 129 -11.43 -16.39 2.55
CA PRO A 129 -10.95 -16.91 1.29
C PRO A 129 -10.47 -15.83 0.33
N LEU A 130 -11.12 -14.66 0.31
CA LEU A 130 -10.71 -13.53 -0.52
C LEU A 130 -9.31 -13.03 -0.11
N LEU A 131 -9.08 -12.86 1.19
CA LEU A 131 -7.78 -12.47 1.73
C LEU A 131 -6.72 -13.56 1.45
N ASP A 132 -7.06 -14.82 1.59
CA ASP A 132 -6.15 -15.93 1.31
C ASP A 132 -5.74 -15.96 -0.18
N ILE A 133 -6.67 -15.71 -1.10
CA ILE A 133 -6.36 -15.56 -2.54
C ILE A 133 -5.42 -14.37 -2.75
N MET A 134 -5.74 -13.21 -2.18
CA MET A 134 -4.90 -12.02 -2.31
C MET A 134 -3.49 -12.22 -1.76
N GLN A 135 -3.28 -13.13 -0.81
CA GLN A 135 -1.96 -13.50 -0.28
C GLN A 135 -1.15 -14.37 -1.21
N THR A 136 -1.81 -15.34 -1.79
CA THR A 136 -1.12 -16.31 -2.65
C THR A 136 -0.78 -15.71 -4.01
N MET A 137 -1.51 -14.67 -4.42
CA MET A 137 -1.25 -13.98 -5.68
C MET A 137 -0.09 -12.98 -5.55
N PRO A 138 0.87 -12.98 -6.49
CA PRO A 138 1.88 -11.93 -6.57
C PRO A 138 1.23 -10.55 -6.66
N SER A 139 1.78 -9.55 -5.97
CA SER A 139 1.22 -8.20 -5.92
C SER A 139 1.03 -7.54 -7.30
N PHE A 140 1.78 -7.95 -8.30
CA PHE A 140 1.63 -7.46 -9.68
C PHE A 140 0.29 -7.85 -10.32
N VAL A 141 -0.34 -8.96 -9.89
CA VAL A 141 -1.60 -9.43 -10.50
C VAL A 141 -2.75 -8.47 -10.21
N TYR A 142 -2.85 -7.97 -8.99
CA TYR A 142 -3.89 -6.97 -8.66
C TYR A 142 -3.44 -5.53 -8.93
N LEU A 143 -2.13 -5.29 -9.13
CA LEU A 143 -1.63 -3.99 -9.54
C LEU A 143 -2.06 -3.63 -10.97
N ILE A 144 -2.16 -4.62 -11.90
CA ILE A 144 -2.55 -4.38 -13.30
C ILE A 144 -3.95 -3.76 -13.39
N PRO A 145 -5.02 -4.34 -12.80
CA PRO A 145 -6.34 -3.71 -12.79
C PRO A 145 -6.34 -2.32 -12.17
N VAL A 146 -5.58 -2.11 -11.09
CA VAL A 146 -5.48 -0.80 -10.45
C VAL A 146 -4.79 0.22 -11.37
N LEU A 147 -3.76 -0.19 -12.12
CA LEU A 147 -3.14 0.65 -13.15
C LEU A 147 -4.12 1.03 -14.28
N MET A 148 -4.97 0.11 -14.68
CA MET A 148 -6.00 0.37 -15.70
C MET A 148 -7.06 1.37 -15.21
N LEU A 149 -7.42 1.33 -13.92
CA LEU A 149 -8.43 2.21 -13.33
C LEU A 149 -7.89 3.60 -12.96
N PHE A 150 -6.67 3.69 -12.44
CA PHE A 150 -6.07 4.91 -11.87
C PHE A 150 -4.92 5.49 -12.70
N GLY A 151 -4.52 4.81 -13.77
CA GLY A 151 -3.36 5.19 -14.58
C GLY A 151 -2.02 4.91 -13.92
N LEU A 152 -0.93 5.31 -14.59
CA LEU A 152 0.43 5.19 -14.05
C LEU A 152 0.68 6.28 -13.01
N GLY A 153 1.26 5.90 -11.85
CA GLY A 153 1.64 6.90 -10.85
C GLY A 153 1.73 6.41 -9.42
N LYS A 154 1.70 7.36 -8.48
CA LYS A 154 1.81 7.08 -7.03
C LYS A 154 0.57 6.37 -6.46
N VAL A 155 -0.60 6.58 -7.07
CA VAL A 155 -1.88 6.03 -6.57
C VAL A 155 -1.94 4.51 -6.68
N PRO A 156 -1.63 3.87 -7.81
CA PRO A 156 -1.52 2.41 -7.87
C PRO A 156 -0.51 1.82 -6.87
N ALA A 157 0.60 2.52 -6.63
CA ALA A 157 1.59 2.09 -5.65
C ALA A 157 1.01 2.06 -4.22
N ILE A 158 0.14 3.04 -3.85
CA ILE A 158 -0.56 3.04 -2.57
C ILE A 158 -1.48 1.83 -2.46
N PHE A 159 -2.30 1.57 -3.49
CA PHE A 159 -3.22 0.43 -3.46
C PHE A 159 -2.47 -0.88 -3.31
N ALA A 160 -1.40 -1.11 -4.09
CA ALA A 160 -0.58 -2.30 -3.96
C ALA A 160 0.03 -2.45 -2.56
N THR A 161 0.54 -1.35 -2.00
CA THR A 161 1.12 -1.31 -0.67
C THR A 161 0.06 -1.51 0.41
N ALA A 162 -1.07 -0.78 0.33
CA ALA A 162 -2.16 -0.88 1.30
C ALA A 162 -2.75 -2.28 1.36
N VAL A 163 -2.99 -2.92 0.21
CA VAL A 163 -3.46 -4.31 0.12
C VAL A 163 -2.47 -5.25 0.79
N SER A 164 -1.18 -5.10 0.50
CA SER A 164 -0.12 -5.92 1.11
C SER A 164 -0.07 -5.80 2.64
N TYR A 165 -0.26 -4.60 3.18
CA TYR A 165 -0.24 -4.37 4.64
C TYR A 165 -1.52 -4.75 5.37
N THR A 166 -2.68 -4.55 4.77
CA THR A 166 -3.97 -4.97 5.35
C THR A 166 -3.95 -6.45 5.68
N HIS A 167 -3.22 -7.19 4.87
CA HIS A 167 -3.09 -8.63 4.92
C HIS A 167 -2.19 -9.12 6.08
N LEU A 168 -1.04 -8.50 6.31
CA LEU A 168 -0.13 -8.88 7.39
C LEU A 168 -0.79 -8.76 8.77
N ARG A 169 -1.64 -7.76 8.99
CA ARG A 169 -2.34 -7.58 10.27
C ARG A 169 -3.47 -8.58 10.52
N ALA A 170 -4.15 -9.05 9.49
CA ALA A 170 -5.20 -10.06 9.66
C ALA A 170 -4.67 -11.40 10.16
N HIS A 171 -3.40 -11.74 9.85
CA HIS A 171 -2.73 -12.96 10.30
C HIS A 171 -2.20 -12.88 11.72
N GLU A 172 -1.64 -11.74 12.13
CA GLU A 172 -1.10 -11.58 13.49
C GLU A 172 -2.21 -11.64 14.56
N THR A 173 -3.40 -11.16 14.25
CA THR A 173 -4.54 -11.24 15.17
C THR A 173 -5.02 -12.67 15.39
N LYS A 174 -4.76 -13.59 14.46
CA LYS A 174 -5.16 -15.01 14.53
C LYS A 174 -4.16 -15.86 15.33
N ALA A 175 -2.91 -15.43 15.43
CA ALA A 175 -1.86 -16.16 16.17
C ALA A 175 -1.88 -15.86 17.68
N ASN A 176 -2.59 -14.80 18.11
CA ASN A 176 -2.66 -14.33 19.49
C ASN A 176 -4.02 -14.52 20.16
N LEU A 177 -4.93 -15.28 19.54
CA LEU A 177 -6.21 -15.73 20.11
C LEU A 177 -6.25 -17.27 20.18
#